data_8d8eab89e9e7c0962d3c882d985bba0b
#
_entry.id   8d8eab89e9e7c0962d3c882d985bba0b
#
_cell.length_a   1.000
_cell.length_b   1.000
_cell.length_c   1.000
_cell.angle_alpha   90.00
_cell.angle_beta   90.00
_cell.angle_gamma   90.00
#
_symmetry.space_group_name_H-M   'P 1'
#
loop_
_entity.id
_entity.type
_entity.pdbx_description
1 polymer ?
#
loop_
_entity_poly.entity_id
_entity_poly.type
_entity_poly.pdbx_seq_one_letter_code
_entity_poly.pdbx_strand_id
1 'polypeptide(L)'
;VCRADPRARGLHCEPRIHIAPDPADPDSGRLAREMCDTQYQAWDMLSGRRNPELGGAPRYLDLIGVNYYHDNQWEQGSNRRLYWHLGDSRRQPLHQLLLQVWQRYQRPLLLAETSHVGSGRGAWIREIATQVAQAQLAGADLLGICLYPILDRPLWEETTFWTRSGLWDLDLLGADPYARQLQQPYADALRQSQLLLLPLPPPSHPRPHPTIHPTVLLPF
;
A
#
# COMPACT_ATOMS: atom_id res chain seq x y z
N VAL A 1 8.81 -11.66 17.93
CA VAL A 1 8.19 -10.40 18.36
C VAL A 1 7.08 -10.68 19.35
N CYS A 2 6.00 -11.39 18.98
CA CYS A 2 4.85 -11.64 19.87
C CYS A 2 5.16 -12.39 21.19
N ARG A 3 6.30 -13.09 21.27
CA ARG A 3 6.77 -13.67 22.55
C ARG A 3 7.35 -12.61 23.48
N ALA A 4 7.96 -11.54 22.91
CA ALA A 4 8.56 -10.46 23.68
C ALA A 4 7.50 -9.41 24.09
N ASP A 5 6.52 -9.14 23.22
CA ASP A 5 5.37 -8.29 23.51
C ASP A 5 4.11 -8.88 22.88
N PRO A 6 3.21 -9.44 23.70
CA PRO A 6 1.96 -10.03 23.21
C PRO A 6 0.97 -9.01 22.61
N ARG A 7 1.21 -7.71 22.78
CA ARG A 7 0.42 -6.63 22.16
C ARG A 7 0.90 -6.30 20.76
N ALA A 8 2.09 -6.79 20.36
CA ALA A 8 2.66 -6.52 19.03
C ALA A 8 1.73 -7.04 17.94
N ARG A 9 1.59 -6.25 16.88
CA ARG A 9 0.82 -6.58 15.69
C ARG A 9 1.74 -6.54 14.48
N GLY A 10 1.58 -7.51 13.57
CA GLY A 10 2.33 -7.57 12.33
C GLY A 10 1.62 -6.81 11.22
N LEU A 11 2.34 -5.92 10.54
CA LEU A 11 1.93 -5.31 9.27
C LEU A 11 2.75 -5.95 8.15
N HIS A 12 2.08 -6.65 7.24
CA HIS A 12 2.71 -7.30 6.09
C HIS A 12 2.41 -6.52 4.82
N CYS A 13 3.46 -5.94 4.23
CA CYS A 13 3.36 -5.03 3.09
C CYS A 13 3.71 -5.74 1.78
N GLU A 14 2.84 -5.61 0.77
CA GLU A 14 3.05 -6.12 -0.57
C GLU A 14 2.57 -5.11 -1.62
N PRO A 15 3.15 -5.09 -2.81
CA PRO A 15 2.68 -4.25 -3.89
C PRO A 15 1.29 -4.70 -4.37
N ARG A 16 0.42 -3.72 -4.63
CA ARG A 16 -0.85 -3.96 -5.30
C ARG A 16 -0.75 -3.55 -6.76
N ILE A 17 -0.87 -4.51 -7.65
CA ILE A 17 -0.72 -4.32 -9.10
C ILE A 17 -2.02 -4.64 -9.84
N HIS A 18 -2.11 -4.11 -11.06
CA HIS A 18 -3.08 -4.56 -12.05
C HIS A 18 -2.40 -4.67 -13.42
N ILE A 19 -2.56 -5.83 -14.04
CA ILE A 19 -2.03 -6.11 -15.36
C ILE A 19 -3.23 -6.26 -16.30
N ALA A 20 -3.31 -5.37 -17.28
CA ALA A 20 -4.36 -5.43 -18.29
C ALA A 20 -3.93 -6.32 -19.45
N PRO A 21 -4.85 -7.06 -20.08
CA PRO A 21 -4.52 -7.83 -21.27
C PRO A 21 -4.11 -6.92 -22.43
N ASP A 22 -3.23 -7.43 -23.29
CA ASP A 22 -2.96 -6.85 -24.62
C ASP A 22 -4.08 -7.29 -25.56
N PRO A 23 -4.84 -6.37 -26.16
CA PRO A 23 -5.91 -6.72 -27.10
C PRO A 23 -5.43 -7.46 -28.35
N ALA A 24 -4.15 -7.33 -28.70
CA ALA A 24 -3.56 -7.99 -29.87
C ALA A 24 -3.12 -9.43 -29.60
N ASP A 25 -3.02 -9.84 -28.33
CA ASP A 25 -2.58 -11.19 -27.95
C ASP A 25 -3.74 -11.97 -27.28
N PRO A 26 -4.29 -13.01 -27.93
CA PRO A 26 -5.38 -13.81 -27.38
C PRO A 26 -5.07 -14.49 -26.03
N ASP A 27 -3.82 -14.81 -25.77
CA ASP A 27 -3.39 -15.47 -24.52
C ASP A 27 -3.12 -14.49 -23.38
N SER A 28 -2.96 -13.20 -23.68
CA SER A 28 -2.55 -12.20 -22.71
C SER A 28 -3.53 -12.07 -21.54
N GLY A 29 -4.83 -12.27 -21.77
CA GLY A 29 -5.85 -12.22 -20.73
C GLY A 29 -5.69 -13.32 -19.67
N ARG A 30 -5.26 -14.50 -20.02
CA ARG A 30 -4.94 -15.58 -19.08
C ARG A 30 -3.67 -15.25 -18.31
N LEU A 31 -2.61 -14.86 -19.00
CA LEU A 31 -1.32 -14.51 -18.40
C LEU A 31 -1.46 -13.32 -17.44
N ALA A 32 -2.20 -12.29 -17.83
CA ALA A 32 -2.46 -11.12 -16.97
C ALA A 32 -3.15 -11.52 -15.66
N ARG A 33 -4.15 -12.39 -15.70
CA ARG A 33 -4.83 -12.90 -14.50
C ARG A 33 -3.89 -13.72 -13.63
N GLU A 34 -3.15 -14.66 -14.20
CA GLU A 34 -2.18 -15.48 -13.46
C GLU A 34 -1.14 -14.61 -12.73
N MET A 35 -0.60 -13.61 -13.41
CA MET A 35 0.33 -12.67 -12.80
C MET A 35 -0.33 -11.79 -11.72
N CYS A 36 -1.56 -11.30 -11.94
CA CYS A 36 -2.31 -10.59 -10.92
C CYS A 36 -2.56 -11.45 -9.67
N ASP A 37 -2.74 -12.75 -9.83
CA ASP A 37 -2.98 -13.65 -8.70
C ASP A 37 -1.71 -13.91 -7.87
N THR A 38 -0.53 -13.78 -8.47
CA THR A 38 0.74 -13.99 -7.74
C THR A 38 0.96 -12.99 -6.61
N GLN A 39 0.42 -11.78 -6.71
CA GLN A 39 0.56 -10.73 -5.69
C GLN A 39 -0.04 -11.10 -4.33
N TYR A 40 -0.92 -12.10 -4.27
CA TYR A 40 -1.52 -12.57 -3.02
C TYR A 40 -0.69 -13.65 -2.32
N GLN A 41 0.33 -14.19 -2.96
CA GLN A 41 1.02 -15.40 -2.48
C GLN A 41 1.61 -15.23 -1.07
N ALA A 42 2.26 -14.12 -0.77
CA ALA A 42 2.85 -13.90 0.54
C ALA A 42 1.78 -13.86 1.64
N TRP A 43 0.71 -13.10 1.45
CA TRP A 43 -0.40 -13.06 2.43
C TRP A 43 -1.15 -14.38 2.53
N ASP A 44 -1.32 -15.10 1.42
CA ASP A 44 -1.95 -16.44 1.42
C ASP A 44 -1.10 -17.45 2.18
N MET A 45 0.23 -17.40 2.04
CA MET A 45 1.15 -18.26 2.81
C MET A 45 1.13 -17.90 4.29
N LEU A 46 1.23 -16.62 4.64
CA LEU A 46 1.18 -16.15 6.03
C LEU A 46 -0.13 -16.54 6.72
N SER A 47 -1.25 -16.43 6.02
CA SER A 47 -2.57 -16.77 6.55
C SER A 47 -2.90 -18.27 6.54
N GLY A 48 -2.04 -19.11 5.94
CA GLY A 48 -2.26 -20.54 5.79
C GLY A 48 -3.24 -20.94 4.69
N ARG A 49 -3.60 -20.00 3.79
CA ARG A 49 -4.45 -20.28 2.63
C ARG A 49 -3.70 -21.00 1.51
N ARG A 50 -2.39 -20.81 1.46
CA ARG A 50 -1.48 -21.45 0.52
C ARG A 50 -0.35 -22.13 1.30
N ASN A 51 0.01 -23.36 0.91
CA ASN A 51 1.07 -24.15 1.53
C ASN A 51 0.93 -24.20 3.10
N PRO A 52 -0.22 -24.64 3.65
CA PRO A 52 -0.48 -24.63 5.08
C PRO A 52 0.53 -25.47 5.87
N GLU A 53 1.19 -26.43 5.21
CA GLU A 53 2.26 -27.27 5.79
C GLU A 53 3.48 -26.43 6.22
N LEU A 54 3.65 -25.21 5.72
CA LEU A 54 4.70 -24.28 6.15
C LEU A 54 4.38 -23.57 7.47
N GLY A 55 3.22 -23.86 8.08
CA GLY A 55 2.85 -23.36 9.39
C GLY A 55 2.18 -21.97 9.39
N GLY A 56 1.78 -21.46 8.22
CA GLY A 56 0.96 -20.24 8.11
C GLY A 56 -0.37 -20.39 8.85
N ALA A 57 -0.88 -19.30 9.42
CA ALA A 57 -2.18 -19.29 10.10
C ALA A 57 -2.78 -17.88 10.14
N PRO A 58 -4.12 -17.72 10.21
CA PRO A 58 -4.77 -16.39 10.21
C PRO A 58 -4.28 -15.43 11.29
N ARG A 59 -3.78 -15.95 12.42
CA ARG A 59 -3.21 -15.14 13.51
C ARG A 59 -1.92 -14.42 13.16
N TYR A 60 -1.26 -14.78 12.06
CA TYR A 60 -0.03 -14.14 11.62
C TYR A 60 -0.27 -12.96 10.65
N LEU A 61 -1.51 -12.78 10.22
CA LEU A 61 -1.90 -11.68 9.34
C LEU A 61 -2.81 -10.72 10.11
N ASP A 62 -2.22 -9.82 10.91
CA ASP A 62 -2.99 -8.86 11.73
C ASP A 62 -3.45 -7.66 10.91
N LEU A 63 -2.53 -7.09 10.14
CA LEU A 63 -2.72 -5.91 9.32
C LEU A 63 -2.11 -6.17 7.94
N ILE A 64 -2.75 -5.64 6.92
CA ILE A 64 -2.25 -5.72 5.54
C ILE A 64 -1.80 -4.34 5.09
N GLY A 65 -0.53 -4.23 4.71
CA GLY A 65 0.04 -3.06 4.07
C GLY A 65 -0.04 -3.21 2.55
N VAL A 66 -0.56 -2.20 1.90
CA VAL A 66 -0.62 -2.13 0.44
C VAL A 66 0.32 -1.06 -0.06
N ASN A 67 1.29 -1.43 -0.89
CA ASN A 67 2.17 -0.49 -1.57
C ASN A 67 1.61 -0.20 -2.97
N TYR A 68 1.32 1.07 -3.25
CA TYR A 68 0.71 1.43 -4.53
C TYR A 68 1.25 2.75 -5.08
N TYR A 69 1.79 2.70 -6.29
CA TYR A 69 2.37 3.82 -6.99
C TYR A 69 1.72 4.05 -8.35
N HIS A 70 2.03 5.17 -8.97
CA HIS A 70 1.45 5.59 -10.24
C HIS A 70 1.72 4.63 -11.41
N ASP A 71 2.74 3.79 -11.30
CA ASP A 71 3.19 2.82 -12.30
C ASP A 71 2.81 1.37 -11.99
N ASN A 72 2.01 1.11 -10.93
CA ASN A 72 1.59 -0.23 -10.54
C ASN A 72 0.53 -0.86 -11.48
N GLN A 73 0.24 -0.22 -12.60
CA GLN A 73 -0.67 -0.79 -13.61
C GLN A 73 -0.05 -0.72 -15.01
N TRP A 74 -0.04 -1.86 -15.71
CA TRP A 74 0.56 -1.95 -17.04
C TRP A 74 -0.11 -3.01 -17.91
N GLU A 75 0.25 -3.03 -19.20
CA GLU A 75 -0.22 -3.98 -20.19
C GLU A 75 0.66 -5.23 -20.20
N GLN A 76 0.04 -6.40 -20.25
CA GLN A 76 0.72 -7.69 -20.37
C GLN A 76 1.57 -7.73 -21.64
N GLY A 77 2.77 -8.30 -21.54
CA GLY A 77 3.70 -8.49 -22.67
C GLY A 77 4.51 -7.24 -23.00
N SER A 78 3.86 -6.14 -23.34
CA SER A 78 4.56 -4.87 -23.68
C SER A 78 5.13 -4.13 -22.47
N ASN A 79 4.64 -4.41 -21.29
CA ASN A 79 4.92 -3.65 -20.05
C ASN A 79 4.63 -2.14 -20.16
N ARG A 80 3.82 -1.74 -21.13
CA ARG A 80 3.42 -0.34 -21.31
C ARG A 80 2.61 0.12 -20.11
N ARG A 81 3.06 1.17 -19.44
CA ARG A 81 2.37 1.73 -18.27
C ARG A 81 1.01 2.31 -18.65
N LEU A 82 0.00 1.99 -17.87
CA LEU A 82 -1.32 2.59 -17.97
C LEU A 82 -1.33 3.83 -17.08
N TYR A 83 -1.00 4.98 -17.65
CA TYR A 83 -0.87 6.23 -16.89
C TYR A 83 -2.21 6.66 -16.29
N TRP A 84 -2.22 6.92 -14.99
CA TRP A 84 -3.42 7.22 -14.21
C TRP A 84 -4.16 8.47 -14.69
N HIS A 85 -3.44 9.50 -15.18
CA HIS A 85 -3.98 10.78 -15.63
C HIS A 85 -4.48 10.78 -17.09
N LEU A 86 -4.27 9.69 -17.82
CA LEU A 86 -4.70 9.58 -19.23
C LEU A 86 -6.07 8.93 -19.42
N GLY A 87 -6.70 8.47 -18.32
CA GLY A 87 -8.04 7.89 -18.38
C GLY A 87 -8.13 6.58 -19.17
N ASP A 88 -7.06 5.78 -19.22
CA ASP A 88 -7.08 4.48 -19.89
C ASP A 88 -8.14 3.57 -19.22
N SER A 89 -9.16 3.17 -19.99
CA SER A 89 -10.31 2.39 -19.50
C SER A 89 -9.94 0.99 -18.99
N ARG A 90 -8.73 0.51 -19.29
CA ARG A 90 -8.22 -0.78 -18.82
C ARG A 90 -7.66 -0.70 -17.40
N ARG A 91 -7.47 0.50 -16.86
CA ARG A 91 -7.08 0.67 -15.46
C ARG A 91 -8.21 0.24 -14.53
N GLN A 92 -7.84 -0.37 -13.42
CA GLN A 92 -8.74 -0.55 -12.30
C GLN A 92 -8.59 0.59 -11.29
N PRO A 93 -9.69 1.19 -10.82
CA PRO A 93 -9.63 2.18 -9.73
C PRO A 93 -9.01 1.57 -8.47
N LEU A 94 -8.19 2.35 -7.75
CA LEU A 94 -7.52 1.85 -6.55
C LEU A 94 -8.52 1.37 -5.48
N HIS A 95 -9.67 2.04 -5.32
CA HIS A 95 -10.68 1.61 -4.35
C HIS A 95 -11.17 0.18 -4.60
N GLN A 96 -11.31 -0.23 -5.86
CA GLN A 96 -11.69 -1.61 -6.20
C GLN A 96 -10.56 -2.60 -5.86
N LEU A 97 -9.31 -2.22 -6.14
CA LEU A 97 -8.15 -3.03 -5.80
C LEU A 97 -8.02 -3.23 -4.28
N LEU A 98 -8.29 -2.19 -3.49
CA LEU A 98 -8.30 -2.25 -2.02
C LEU A 98 -9.45 -3.12 -1.50
N LEU A 99 -10.65 -2.96 -2.08
CA LEU A 99 -11.82 -3.79 -1.73
C LEU A 99 -11.56 -5.27 -2.00
N GLN A 100 -10.90 -5.64 -3.10
CA GLN A 100 -10.54 -7.03 -3.40
C GLN A 100 -9.64 -7.62 -2.29
N VAL A 101 -8.63 -6.87 -1.83
CA VAL A 101 -7.77 -7.29 -0.72
C VAL A 101 -8.57 -7.44 0.57
N TRP A 102 -9.38 -6.44 0.91
CA TRP A 102 -10.20 -6.48 2.12
C TRP A 102 -11.21 -7.63 2.11
N GLN A 103 -11.91 -7.84 1.00
CA GLN A 103 -12.87 -8.94 0.85
C GLN A 103 -12.21 -10.31 0.99
N ARG A 104 -10.96 -10.44 0.48
CA ARG A 104 -10.23 -11.71 0.54
C ARG A 104 -9.80 -12.07 1.96
N TYR A 105 -9.31 -11.11 2.74
CA TYR A 105 -8.66 -11.39 4.02
C TYR A 105 -9.47 -10.95 5.24
N GLN A 106 -10.40 -10.03 5.11
CA GLN A 106 -11.18 -9.44 6.22
C GLN A 106 -10.27 -8.92 7.34
N ARG A 107 -9.21 -8.21 6.96
CA ARG A 107 -8.21 -7.60 7.85
C ARG A 107 -8.14 -6.11 7.61
N PRO A 108 -7.84 -5.32 8.67
CA PRO A 108 -7.60 -3.90 8.49
C PRO A 108 -6.46 -3.67 7.49
N LEU A 109 -6.65 -2.69 6.60
CA LEU A 109 -5.69 -2.31 5.58
C LEU A 109 -5.02 -0.98 5.92
N LEU A 110 -3.77 -0.83 5.52
CA LEU A 110 -3.06 0.44 5.46
C LEU A 110 -2.53 0.60 4.02
N LEU A 111 -2.77 1.74 3.39
CA LEU A 111 -1.96 2.08 2.21
C LEU A 111 -0.57 2.45 2.73
N ALA A 112 0.33 1.47 2.74
CA ALA A 112 1.59 1.52 3.49
C ALA A 112 2.67 2.32 2.77
N GLU A 113 2.57 2.39 1.43
CA GLU A 113 3.46 3.23 0.62
C GLU A 113 2.72 3.81 -0.57
N THR A 114 2.90 5.11 -0.80
CA THR A 114 2.52 5.78 -2.03
C THR A 114 3.27 7.08 -2.21
N SER A 115 3.57 7.42 -3.46
CA SER A 115 4.10 8.73 -3.87
C SER A 115 4.01 8.88 -5.39
N HIS A 116 4.37 10.08 -5.85
CA HIS A 116 4.58 10.40 -7.24
C HIS A 116 5.85 11.25 -7.36
N VAL A 117 6.33 11.44 -8.58
CA VAL A 117 7.54 12.24 -8.85
C VAL A 117 7.19 13.63 -9.37
N GLY A 118 8.10 14.58 -9.13
CA GLY A 118 8.03 15.93 -9.68
C GLY A 118 6.74 16.68 -9.35
N SER A 119 6.15 17.35 -10.32
CA SER A 119 4.93 18.17 -10.16
C SER A 119 3.66 17.33 -10.00
N GLY A 120 3.70 16.03 -10.29
CA GLY A 120 2.54 15.12 -10.16
C GLY A 120 2.14 14.79 -8.73
N ARG A 121 3.01 15.03 -7.74
CA ARG A 121 2.83 14.64 -6.33
C ARG A 121 1.50 15.13 -5.72
N GLY A 122 1.19 16.42 -5.92
CA GLY A 122 -0.03 17.03 -5.36
C GLY A 122 -1.32 16.48 -5.98
N ALA A 123 -1.34 16.26 -7.29
CA ALA A 123 -2.48 15.66 -7.96
C ALA A 123 -2.66 14.18 -7.57
N TRP A 124 -1.55 13.46 -7.45
CA TRP A 124 -1.55 12.06 -7.04
C TRP A 124 -2.11 11.84 -5.65
N ILE A 125 -1.67 12.62 -4.65
CA ILE A 125 -2.18 12.42 -3.28
C ILE A 125 -3.68 12.71 -3.17
N ARG A 126 -4.21 13.69 -3.93
CA ARG A 126 -5.65 13.93 -3.99
C ARG A 126 -6.40 12.75 -4.61
N GLU A 127 -5.88 12.19 -5.71
CA GLU A 127 -6.43 10.99 -6.33
C GLU A 127 -6.44 9.82 -5.34
N ILE A 128 -5.31 9.53 -4.71
CA ILE A 128 -5.17 8.42 -3.75
C ILE A 128 -6.12 8.59 -2.56
N ALA A 129 -6.19 9.78 -1.97
CA ALA A 129 -7.10 10.05 -0.84
C ALA A 129 -8.58 9.86 -1.24
N THR A 130 -8.96 10.30 -2.43
CA THR A 130 -10.31 10.09 -2.98
C THR A 130 -10.61 8.59 -3.11
N GLN A 131 -9.68 7.82 -3.66
CA GLN A 131 -9.83 6.37 -3.84
C GLN A 131 -9.90 5.63 -2.48
N VAL A 132 -9.08 6.03 -1.51
CA VAL A 132 -9.14 5.47 -0.15
C VAL A 132 -10.48 5.78 0.52
N ALA A 133 -10.93 7.03 0.44
CA ALA A 133 -12.24 7.41 0.98
C ALA A 133 -13.41 6.61 0.34
N GLN A 134 -13.35 6.38 -0.98
CA GLN A 134 -14.34 5.53 -1.66
C GLN A 134 -14.32 4.09 -1.16
N ALA A 135 -13.14 3.52 -0.91
CA ALA A 135 -13.02 2.18 -0.35
C ALA A 135 -13.58 2.11 1.09
N GLN A 136 -13.31 3.14 1.92
CA GLN A 136 -13.89 3.25 3.28
C GLN A 136 -15.42 3.35 3.22
N LEU A 137 -15.97 4.18 2.35
CA LEU A 137 -17.42 4.31 2.16
C LEU A 137 -18.06 2.99 1.69
N ALA A 138 -17.33 2.19 0.91
CA ALA A 138 -17.76 0.86 0.48
C ALA A 138 -17.54 -0.23 1.56
N GLY A 139 -17.11 0.14 2.77
CA GLY A 139 -17.02 -0.73 3.94
C GLY A 139 -15.65 -1.35 4.21
N ALA A 140 -14.60 -1.01 3.46
CA ALA A 140 -13.26 -1.50 3.76
C ALA A 140 -12.71 -0.84 5.04
N ASP A 141 -12.16 -1.65 5.94
CA ASP A 141 -11.47 -1.18 7.15
C ASP A 141 -10.08 -0.67 6.79
N LEU A 142 -10.01 0.58 6.31
CA LEU A 142 -8.79 1.27 5.91
C LEU A 142 -8.33 2.25 6.97
N LEU A 143 -7.14 2.01 7.52
CA LEU A 143 -6.56 2.77 8.65
C LEU A 143 -5.98 4.12 8.22
N GLY A 144 -5.53 4.25 6.98
CA GLY A 144 -4.95 5.49 6.48
C GLY A 144 -3.99 5.30 5.31
N ILE A 145 -3.21 6.35 5.07
CA ILE A 145 -2.22 6.43 4.00
C ILE A 145 -0.86 6.80 4.61
N CYS A 146 0.18 6.06 4.25
CA CYS A 146 1.56 6.37 4.57
C CYS A 146 2.28 6.86 3.30
N LEU A 147 2.93 8.01 3.40
CA LEU A 147 3.72 8.56 2.29
C LEU A 147 5.15 8.02 2.34
N TYR A 148 5.68 7.65 1.18
CA TYR A 148 7.07 7.30 0.99
C TYR A 148 7.62 7.84 -0.33
N PRO A 149 8.72 8.60 -0.29
CA PRO A 149 9.44 9.08 0.90
C PRO A 149 8.88 10.43 1.42
N ILE A 150 9.19 10.77 2.67
CA ILE A 150 8.95 12.12 3.22
C ILE A 150 10.05 13.08 2.79
N LEU A 151 11.30 12.65 2.88
CA LEU A 151 12.46 13.37 2.36
C LEU A 151 12.81 12.82 0.99
N ASP A 152 13.07 13.71 0.03
CA ASP A 152 13.50 13.28 -1.28
C ASP A 152 14.79 12.46 -1.23
N ARG A 153 14.92 11.53 -2.15
CA ARG A 153 16.02 10.58 -2.22
C ARG A 153 16.45 10.32 -3.66
N PRO A 154 17.68 9.87 -3.86
CA PRO A 154 18.11 9.37 -5.17
C PRO A 154 17.44 8.01 -5.51
N LEU A 155 17.52 7.61 -6.76
CA LEU A 155 17.21 6.24 -7.17
C LEU A 155 18.13 5.24 -6.47
N TRP A 156 17.63 4.03 -6.27
CA TRP A 156 18.45 2.95 -5.68
C TRP A 156 19.58 2.50 -6.59
N GLU A 157 19.32 2.46 -7.89
CA GLU A 157 20.26 2.02 -8.92
C GLU A 157 21.18 3.15 -9.39
N GLU A 158 20.75 4.42 -9.24
CA GLU A 158 21.50 5.60 -9.70
C GLU A 158 21.44 6.70 -8.66
N THR A 159 22.43 6.73 -7.78
CA THR A 159 22.47 7.63 -6.62
C THR A 159 22.69 9.11 -6.97
N THR A 160 23.01 9.43 -8.22
CA THR A 160 23.13 10.80 -8.73
C THR A 160 21.79 11.38 -9.20
N PHE A 161 20.80 10.53 -9.50
CA PHE A 161 19.48 10.95 -9.96
C PHE A 161 18.49 11.07 -8.82
N TRP A 162 18.05 12.30 -8.53
CA TRP A 162 17.07 12.60 -7.48
C TRP A 162 15.65 12.58 -8.05
N THR A 163 14.78 11.81 -7.43
CA THR A 163 13.44 11.50 -7.93
C THR A 163 12.45 12.64 -7.77
N ARG A 164 12.69 13.57 -6.86
CA ARG A 164 11.75 14.62 -6.44
C ARG A 164 10.39 14.02 -6.06
N SER A 165 10.44 13.04 -5.20
CA SER A 165 9.27 12.28 -4.74
C SER A 165 8.88 12.59 -3.29
N GLY A 166 9.74 13.28 -2.55
CA GLY A 166 9.51 13.65 -1.15
C GLY A 166 8.50 14.77 -0.95
N LEU A 167 8.03 14.93 0.27
CA LEU A 167 7.35 16.14 0.73
C LEU A 167 8.34 17.30 0.86
N TRP A 168 9.60 16.97 1.17
CA TRP A 168 10.72 17.88 1.27
C TRP A 168 11.76 17.52 0.21
N ASP A 169 12.00 18.43 -0.72
CA ASP A 169 13.05 18.29 -1.72
C ASP A 169 14.42 18.70 -1.13
N LEU A 170 15.50 18.17 -1.68
CA LEU A 170 16.84 18.65 -1.39
C LEU A 170 17.13 19.89 -2.24
N ASP A 171 17.70 20.93 -1.64
CA ASP A 171 18.18 22.10 -2.36
C ASP A 171 19.57 21.83 -2.96
N LEU A 172 19.58 21.17 -4.11
CA LEU A 172 20.83 20.77 -4.78
C LEU A 172 21.65 21.96 -5.32
N LEU A 173 21.07 23.17 -5.40
CA LEU A 173 21.70 24.36 -5.93
C LEU A 173 21.99 25.41 -4.87
N GLY A 174 21.53 25.18 -3.64
CA GLY A 174 21.75 26.10 -2.52
C GLY A 174 23.17 26.06 -1.95
N ALA A 175 23.49 27.03 -1.13
CA ALA A 175 24.78 27.09 -0.43
C ALA A 175 24.95 25.96 0.60
N ASP A 176 23.84 25.46 1.15
CA ASP A 176 23.81 24.31 2.05
C ASP A 176 23.30 23.08 1.30
N PRO A 177 24.18 22.10 0.99
CA PRO A 177 23.79 20.91 0.23
C PRO A 177 22.83 19.98 1.00
N TYR A 178 22.61 20.23 2.29
CA TYR A 178 21.66 19.47 3.13
C TYR A 178 20.35 20.23 3.42
N ALA A 179 20.23 21.49 2.91
CA ALA A 179 19.00 22.25 3.07
C ALA A 179 17.82 21.52 2.43
N ARG A 180 16.69 21.58 3.10
CA ARG A 180 15.44 20.96 2.64
C ARG A 180 14.41 22.04 2.34
N GLN A 181 13.77 21.92 1.19
CA GLN A 181 12.71 22.80 0.74
C GLN A 181 11.37 22.07 0.76
N LEU A 182 10.42 22.61 1.52
CA LEU A 182 9.05 22.07 1.52
C LEU A 182 8.45 22.27 0.12
N GLN A 183 7.95 21.18 -0.45
CA GLN A 183 7.19 21.21 -1.69
C GLN A 183 5.77 21.72 -1.39
N GLN A 184 5.58 23.05 -1.40
CA GLN A 184 4.36 23.69 -0.94
C GLN A 184 3.09 23.20 -1.64
N PRO A 185 3.02 23.05 -3.00
CA PRO A 185 1.84 22.48 -3.65
C PRO A 185 1.48 21.08 -3.20
N TYR A 186 2.48 20.26 -2.87
CA TYR A 186 2.24 18.92 -2.33
C TYR A 186 1.75 18.97 -0.88
N ALA A 187 2.34 19.80 -0.06
CA ALA A 187 1.91 20.00 1.32
C ALA A 187 0.47 20.49 1.42
N ASP A 188 0.08 21.43 0.55
CA ASP A 188 -1.30 21.93 0.50
C ASP A 188 -2.28 20.86 0.02
N ALA A 189 -1.90 20.10 -1.02
CA ALA A 189 -2.67 18.96 -1.48
C ALA A 189 -2.85 17.89 -0.38
N LEU A 190 -1.79 17.61 0.38
CA LEU A 190 -1.83 16.67 1.49
C LEU A 190 -2.80 17.12 2.59
N ARG A 191 -2.74 18.39 3.01
CA ARG A 191 -3.69 18.95 4.01
C ARG A 191 -5.13 18.82 3.55
N GLN A 192 -5.41 19.15 2.27
CA GLN A 192 -6.75 19.01 1.68
C GLN A 192 -7.19 17.54 1.66
N SER A 193 -6.28 16.62 1.31
CA SER A 193 -6.55 15.19 1.24
C SER A 193 -6.87 14.57 2.60
N GLN A 194 -6.26 15.07 3.67
CA GLN A 194 -6.55 14.62 5.04
C GLN A 194 -8.00 14.87 5.45
N LEU A 195 -8.65 15.92 4.90
CA LEU A 195 -10.05 16.23 5.18
C LEU A 195 -11.04 15.26 4.49
N LEU A 196 -10.59 14.51 3.48
CA LEU A 196 -11.42 13.53 2.77
C LEU A 196 -11.51 12.19 3.49
N LEU A 197 -10.53 11.88 4.33
CA LEU A 197 -10.46 10.59 5.00
C LEU A 197 -11.43 10.57 6.18
N LEU A 198 -12.27 9.55 6.25
CA LEU A 198 -13.17 9.36 7.36
C LEU A 198 -12.39 9.12 8.64
N PRO A 199 -12.82 9.70 9.79
CA PRO A 199 -12.30 9.28 11.08
C PRO A 199 -12.46 7.78 11.22
N LEU A 200 -11.43 7.10 11.72
CA LEU A 200 -11.55 5.68 12.03
C LEU A 200 -12.72 5.49 13.02
N PRO A 201 -13.68 4.62 12.72
CA PRO A 201 -14.68 4.27 13.73
C PRO A 201 -13.95 3.70 14.94
N PRO A 202 -14.41 3.98 16.17
CA PRO A 202 -13.88 3.30 17.33
C PRO A 202 -13.95 1.79 17.06
N PRO A 203 -12.94 1.01 17.47
CA PRO A 203 -12.89 -0.43 17.19
C PRO A 203 -14.22 -1.07 17.58
N SER A 204 -14.93 -1.60 16.63
CA SER A 204 -16.31 -2.10 16.76
C SER A 204 -16.44 -3.31 17.68
N HIS A 205 -15.32 -3.90 18.09
CA HIS A 205 -15.28 -4.94 19.13
C HIS A 205 -14.04 -4.70 20.01
N PRO A 206 -14.20 -4.63 21.35
CA PRO A 206 -13.08 -4.89 22.23
C PRO A 206 -12.65 -6.32 21.90
N ARG A 207 -11.44 -6.49 21.34
CA ARG A 207 -10.91 -7.82 21.10
C ARG A 207 -10.91 -8.54 22.46
N PRO A 208 -11.37 -9.79 22.54
CA PRO A 208 -11.20 -10.54 23.77
C PRO A 208 -9.71 -10.52 24.09
N HIS A 209 -9.36 -9.95 25.22
CA HIS A 209 -8.03 -10.07 25.77
C HIS A 209 -7.72 -11.56 25.81
N PRO A 210 -6.61 -12.04 25.23
CA PRO A 210 -6.22 -13.41 25.47
C PRO A 210 -6.13 -13.59 26.98
N THR A 211 -6.98 -14.45 27.52
CA THR A 211 -6.93 -14.82 28.93
C THR A 211 -5.57 -15.47 29.14
N ILE A 212 -4.66 -14.76 29.80
CA ILE A 212 -3.35 -15.28 30.17
C ILE A 212 -3.66 -16.28 31.29
N HIS A 213 -3.73 -17.54 30.92
CA HIS A 213 -3.65 -18.59 31.94
C HIS A 213 -2.25 -18.53 32.54
N PRO A 214 -2.09 -18.33 33.84
CA PRO A 214 -0.78 -18.38 34.48
C PRO A 214 -0.22 -19.77 34.25
N THR A 215 0.84 -19.88 33.47
CA THR A 215 1.62 -21.09 33.35
C THR A 215 2.31 -21.26 34.70
N VAL A 216 1.88 -22.22 35.47
CA VAL A 216 2.54 -22.63 36.72
C VAL A 216 3.94 -23.12 36.34
N LEU A 217 4.94 -22.34 36.67
CA LEU A 217 6.34 -22.78 36.63
C LEU A 217 6.49 -23.80 37.79
N LEU A 218 6.65 -25.06 37.43
CA LEU A 218 7.11 -26.05 38.38
C LEU A 218 8.59 -25.79 38.68
N PRO A 219 9.03 -25.80 39.96
CA PRO A 219 10.43 -25.64 40.30
C PRO A 219 11.20 -26.93 39.97
N PHE A 220 12.39 -26.75 39.39
CA PHE A 220 13.45 -27.75 39.40
C PHE A 220 14.42 -27.43 40.52
#